data_fe335307b7ee886535b134f1e9c422cd
#
_entry.id   fe335307b7ee886535b134f1e9c422cd
#
_cell.length_a   1.000
_cell.length_b   1.000
_cell.length_c   1.000
_cell.angle_alpha   90.00
_cell.angle_beta   90.00
_cell.angle_gamma   90.00
#
_symmetry.space_group_name_H-M   'P 1'
#
loop_
_entity.id
_entity.type
_entity.pdbx_description
1 polymer ?
#
loop_
_entity_poly.entity_id
_entity_poly.type
_entity_poly.pdbx_seq_one_letter_code
_entity_poly.pdbx_strand_id
1 'polypeptide(L)'
;ADAQLHGRGRLDRIWQAPACTSVLMSMGLRLPSTDIPFTSLVGVVVARALREHGVDVMLKWPNDLVVQSSGRWRKLGGILVEVHGGFAVVGIGVNIDMLDSELPTADAISCRQLGLRVSRESLISRIAVSLNSLPAGATIEEYRALCATIGVEVNVSPIIGPTIRGTAIRVSDDGALEVRVGDEVVRVTVGDVEHVRPVQS
;
A
#
# COMPACT_ATOMS: atom_id res chain seq x y z
N ALA A 1 -7.88 -7.42 -14.81
CA ALA A 1 -8.01 -6.81 -16.14
C ALA A 1 -6.62 -6.60 -16.75
N ASP A 2 -6.52 -6.60 -18.07
CA ASP A 2 -5.26 -6.33 -18.78
C ASP A 2 -5.01 -4.83 -18.97
N ALA A 3 -6.06 -4.03 -18.98
CA ALA A 3 -5.99 -2.58 -19.04
C ALA A 3 -7.18 -1.94 -18.30
N GLN A 4 -7.00 -0.69 -17.90
CA GLN A 4 -8.05 0.16 -17.33
C GLN A 4 -8.11 1.48 -18.11
N LEU A 5 -9.33 1.89 -18.50
CA LEU A 5 -9.55 3.20 -19.11
C LEU A 5 -9.62 4.32 -18.04
N HIS A 6 -10.12 3.98 -16.85
CA HIS A 6 -10.33 4.90 -15.74
C HIS A 6 -9.90 4.24 -14.43
N GLY A 7 -8.59 3.96 -14.29
CA GLY A 7 -8.04 3.43 -13.05
C GLY A 7 -8.15 4.46 -11.93
N ARG A 8 -8.63 4.03 -10.75
CA ARG A 8 -8.83 4.90 -9.58
C ARG A 8 -7.83 4.61 -8.49
N GLY A 9 -7.33 5.67 -7.88
CA GLY A 9 -6.63 5.66 -6.60
C GLY A 9 -7.43 6.40 -5.53
N ARG A 10 -6.84 6.60 -4.35
CA ARG A 10 -7.44 7.40 -3.28
C ARG A 10 -7.47 8.88 -3.66
N LEU A 11 -8.44 9.63 -3.09
CA LEU A 11 -8.56 11.09 -3.25
C LEU A 11 -8.57 11.49 -4.73
N ASP A 12 -9.38 10.80 -5.54
CA ASP A 12 -9.58 11.05 -6.97
C ASP A 12 -8.30 10.98 -7.84
N ARG A 13 -7.23 10.39 -7.31
CA ARG A 13 -6.03 10.13 -8.11
C ARG A 13 -6.30 9.08 -9.16
N ILE A 14 -5.65 9.24 -10.31
CA ILE A 14 -5.73 8.29 -11.41
C ILE A 14 -4.63 7.24 -11.23
N TRP A 15 -5.01 5.95 -11.35
CA TRP A 15 -4.08 4.85 -11.49
C TRP A 15 -3.82 4.61 -12.98
N GLN A 16 -2.58 4.72 -13.41
CA GLN A 16 -2.17 4.53 -14.80
C GLN A 16 -1.25 3.32 -14.92
N ALA A 17 -1.55 2.45 -15.88
CA ALA A 17 -0.71 1.33 -16.24
C ALA A 17 -0.91 0.98 -17.70
N PRO A 18 0.16 0.80 -18.49
CA PRO A 18 0.06 0.25 -19.84
C PRO A 18 -0.56 -1.15 -19.82
N ALA A 19 -1.18 -1.52 -20.92
CA ALA A 19 -1.82 -2.82 -21.03
C ALA A 19 -0.84 -3.96 -20.75
N CYS A 20 -1.29 -4.95 -19.98
CA CYS A 20 -0.55 -6.16 -19.65
C CYS A 20 0.72 -6.00 -18.81
N THR A 21 1.04 -4.80 -18.30
CA THR A 21 2.27 -4.55 -17.52
C THR A 21 2.09 -4.61 -16.01
N SER A 22 0.84 -4.71 -15.52
CA SER A 22 0.51 -4.64 -14.09
C SER A 22 -0.54 -5.67 -13.70
N VAL A 23 -0.56 -6.05 -12.44
CA VAL A 23 -1.76 -6.64 -11.84
C VAL A 23 -2.76 -5.51 -11.63
N LEU A 24 -3.92 -5.63 -12.26
CA LEU A 24 -5.07 -4.75 -12.11
C LEU A 24 -6.27 -5.61 -11.70
N MET A 25 -6.56 -5.63 -10.41
CA MET A 25 -7.52 -6.56 -9.82
C MET A 25 -8.52 -5.80 -8.96
N SER A 26 -9.81 -6.17 -9.05
CA SER A 26 -10.85 -5.75 -8.11
C SER A 26 -11.61 -6.96 -7.60
N MET A 27 -11.94 -6.97 -6.31
CA MET A 27 -12.61 -8.08 -5.67
C MET A 27 -13.66 -7.56 -4.67
N GLY A 28 -14.89 -8.06 -4.79
CA GLY A 28 -15.95 -7.82 -3.82
C GLY A 28 -15.84 -8.84 -2.69
N LEU A 29 -15.78 -8.37 -1.45
CA LEU A 29 -15.64 -9.21 -0.25
C LEU A 29 -16.70 -8.81 0.78
N ARG A 30 -17.18 -9.78 1.55
CA ARG A 30 -17.92 -9.50 2.78
C ARG A 30 -16.93 -9.03 3.84
N LEU A 31 -17.25 -7.93 4.54
CA LEU A 31 -16.40 -7.48 5.64
C LEU A 31 -16.35 -8.54 6.74
N PRO A 32 -15.16 -8.96 7.18
CA PRO A 32 -15.03 -9.85 8.32
C PRO A 32 -15.39 -9.12 9.62
N SER A 33 -15.87 -9.86 10.61
CA SER A 33 -16.03 -9.35 11.97
C SER A 33 -14.64 -9.28 12.61
N THR A 34 -14.01 -8.12 12.59
CA THR A 34 -12.69 -7.88 13.16
C THR A 34 -12.52 -6.40 13.50
N ASP A 35 -11.74 -6.11 14.54
CA ASP A 35 -11.37 -4.75 14.94
C ASP A 35 -10.20 -4.19 14.11
N ILE A 36 -9.53 -5.04 13.30
CA ILE A 36 -8.42 -4.61 12.47
C ILE A 36 -8.97 -3.91 11.23
N PRO A 37 -8.44 -2.73 10.87
CA PRO A 37 -8.83 -2.02 9.66
C PRO A 37 -8.66 -2.89 8.42
N PHE A 38 -9.72 -2.98 7.63
CA PHE A 38 -9.75 -3.92 6.50
C PHE A 38 -8.65 -3.64 5.47
N THR A 39 -8.30 -2.36 5.25
CA THR A 39 -7.17 -1.99 4.38
C THR A 39 -5.84 -2.56 4.88
N SER A 40 -5.62 -2.57 6.20
CA SER A 40 -4.41 -3.15 6.81
C SER A 40 -4.35 -4.66 6.61
N LEU A 41 -5.47 -5.37 6.80
CA LEU A 41 -5.58 -6.81 6.53
C LEU A 41 -5.24 -7.13 5.07
N VAL A 42 -5.85 -6.40 4.14
CA VAL A 42 -5.58 -6.56 2.71
C VAL A 42 -4.11 -6.29 2.41
N GLY A 43 -3.53 -5.25 3.01
CA GLY A 43 -2.11 -4.91 2.87
C GLY A 43 -1.19 -6.07 3.25
N VAL A 44 -1.43 -6.68 4.42
CA VAL A 44 -0.67 -7.85 4.90
C VAL A 44 -0.79 -9.03 3.93
N VAL A 45 -2.01 -9.33 3.48
CA VAL A 45 -2.25 -10.45 2.55
C VAL A 45 -1.54 -10.24 1.22
N VAL A 46 -1.61 -9.04 0.65
CA VAL A 46 -0.92 -8.72 -0.62
C VAL A 46 0.59 -8.74 -0.45
N ALA A 47 1.10 -8.24 0.68
CA ALA A 47 2.53 -8.27 0.98
C ALA A 47 3.05 -9.72 1.11
N ARG A 48 2.33 -10.60 1.80
CA ARG A 48 2.67 -12.03 1.87
C ARG A 48 2.72 -12.66 0.48
N ALA A 49 1.70 -12.43 -0.36
CA ALA A 49 1.65 -12.97 -1.71
C ALA A 49 2.84 -12.50 -2.57
N LEU A 50 3.21 -11.22 -2.49
CA LEU A 50 4.37 -10.67 -3.19
C LEU A 50 5.69 -11.26 -2.68
N ARG A 51 5.84 -11.45 -1.36
CA ARG A 51 7.03 -12.06 -0.75
C ARG A 51 7.21 -13.52 -1.16
N GLU A 52 6.14 -14.28 -1.31
CA GLU A 52 6.17 -15.64 -1.86
C GLU A 52 6.65 -15.67 -3.33
N HIS A 53 6.50 -14.57 -4.06
CA HIS A 53 7.04 -14.38 -5.42
C HIS A 53 8.44 -13.73 -5.42
N GLY A 54 9.12 -13.65 -4.28
CA GLY A 54 10.48 -13.14 -4.14
C GLY A 54 10.59 -11.62 -4.06
N VAL A 55 9.48 -10.89 -3.92
CA VAL A 55 9.49 -9.43 -3.80
C VAL A 55 9.60 -9.02 -2.34
N ASP A 56 10.69 -8.38 -1.93
CA ASP A 56 10.84 -7.85 -0.57
C ASP A 56 10.07 -6.53 -0.41
N VAL A 57 8.75 -6.67 -0.34
CA VAL A 57 7.81 -5.56 -0.22
C VAL A 57 7.54 -5.19 1.24
N MET A 58 7.40 -3.90 1.49
CA MET A 58 6.91 -3.30 2.72
C MET A 58 5.63 -2.51 2.44
N LEU A 59 4.94 -2.15 3.52
CA LEU A 59 3.71 -1.34 3.47
C LEU A 59 4.05 0.10 3.83
N LYS A 60 3.57 1.05 3.05
CA LYS A 60 3.61 2.46 3.42
C LYS A 60 2.19 2.92 3.74
N TRP A 61 2.00 3.41 4.95
CA TRP A 61 0.71 3.93 5.39
C TRP A 61 0.21 5.04 4.45
N PRO A 62 -1.07 5.07 4.08
CA PRO A 62 -2.11 4.13 4.54
C PRO A 62 -2.32 2.90 3.65
N ASN A 63 -1.83 2.86 2.40
CA ASN A 63 -2.30 1.90 1.40
C ASN A 63 -1.31 1.59 0.27
N ASP A 64 -0.07 2.01 0.39
CA ASP A 64 0.93 1.79 -0.65
C ASP A 64 1.78 0.55 -0.36
N LEU A 65 2.14 -0.14 -1.43
CA LEU A 65 3.13 -1.21 -1.46
C LEU A 65 4.45 -0.58 -1.92
N VAL A 66 5.49 -0.71 -1.11
CA VAL A 66 6.79 -0.07 -1.40
C VAL A 66 7.92 -1.07 -1.30
N VAL A 67 8.98 -0.83 -2.03
CA VAL A 67 10.23 -1.59 -1.96
C VAL A 67 11.41 -0.63 -1.82
N GLN A 68 12.47 -1.09 -1.17
CA GLN A 68 13.70 -0.32 -1.08
C GLN A 68 14.53 -0.56 -2.35
N SER A 69 14.91 0.51 -3.02
CA SER A 69 15.77 0.47 -4.21
C SER A 69 16.66 1.69 -4.25
N SER A 70 17.97 1.49 -4.43
CA SER A 70 18.97 2.56 -4.45
C SER A 70 18.87 3.50 -3.25
N GLY A 71 18.73 2.93 -2.04
CA GLY A 71 18.69 3.67 -0.77
C GLY A 71 17.40 4.45 -0.49
N ARG A 72 16.35 4.25 -1.28
CA ARG A 72 15.06 4.94 -1.08
C ARG A 72 13.86 4.02 -1.25
N TRP A 73 12.75 4.38 -0.62
CA TRP A 73 11.47 3.73 -0.80
C TRP A 73 10.84 4.14 -2.13
N ARG A 74 10.45 3.15 -2.94
CA ARG A 74 9.78 3.36 -4.23
C ARG A 74 8.46 2.60 -4.25
N LYS A 75 7.43 3.20 -4.85
CA LYS A 75 6.08 2.65 -4.92
C LYS A 75 6.00 1.55 -5.97
N LEU A 76 5.76 0.33 -5.52
CA LEU A 76 5.50 -0.83 -6.36
C LEU A 76 4.02 -0.98 -6.71
N GLY A 77 3.13 -0.56 -5.80
CA GLY A 77 1.70 -0.76 -5.97
C GLY A 77 0.86 0.04 -4.99
N GLY A 78 -0.45 -0.17 -5.05
CA GLY A 78 -1.40 0.46 -4.15
C GLY A 78 -2.68 -0.36 -3.99
N ILE A 79 -3.35 -0.14 -2.88
CA ILE A 79 -4.59 -0.79 -2.49
C ILE A 79 -5.66 0.28 -2.31
N LEU A 80 -6.84 0.06 -2.87
CA LEU A 80 -8.02 0.90 -2.67
C LEU A 80 -9.13 0.04 -2.08
N VAL A 81 -9.65 0.44 -0.92
CA VAL A 81 -10.78 -0.23 -0.29
C VAL A 81 -11.94 0.74 -0.18
N GLU A 82 -13.07 0.38 -0.76
CA GLU A 82 -14.33 1.11 -0.69
C GLU A 82 -15.36 0.22 0.02
N VAL A 83 -15.99 0.73 1.08
CA VAL A 83 -16.93 -0.03 1.90
C VAL A 83 -18.35 0.44 1.67
N HIS A 84 -19.26 -0.49 1.41
CA HIS A 84 -20.68 -0.24 1.19
C HIS A 84 -21.54 -1.35 1.82
N GLY A 85 -22.38 -1.03 2.79
CA GLY A 85 -23.42 -1.92 3.30
C GLY A 85 -22.93 -3.30 3.80
N GLY A 86 -21.76 -3.36 4.47
CA GLY A 86 -21.19 -4.62 4.99
C GLY A 86 -20.37 -5.41 3.96
N PHE A 87 -20.15 -4.84 2.78
CA PHE A 87 -19.25 -5.34 1.75
C PHE A 87 -18.14 -4.34 1.48
N ALA A 88 -17.01 -4.84 1.04
CA ALA A 88 -15.89 -4.04 0.56
C ALA A 88 -15.58 -4.39 -0.89
N VAL A 89 -15.29 -3.38 -1.70
CA VAL A 89 -14.62 -3.53 -2.99
C VAL A 89 -13.16 -3.22 -2.78
N VAL A 90 -12.31 -4.20 -3.04
CA VAL A 90 -10.86 -4.10 -2.91
C VAL A 90 -10.26 -3.99 -4.29
N GLY A 91 -9.68 -2.84 -4.60
CA GLY A 91 -8.85 -2.61 -5.78
C GLY A 91 -7.37 -2.80 -5.44
N ILE A 92 -6.64 -3.54 -6.26
CA ILE A 92 -5.21 -3.79 -6.11
C ILE A 92 -4.52 -3.51 -7.43
N GLY A 93 -3.55 -2.59 -7.41
CA GLY A 93 -2.66 -2.31 -8.51
C GLY A 93 -1.21 -2.63 -8.13
N VAL A 94 -0.52 -3.46 -8.94
CA VAL A 94 0.91 -3.77 -8.72
C VAL A 94 1.65 -3.67 -10.05
N ASN A 95 2.73 -2.89 -10.09
CA ASN A 95 3.57 -2.72 -11.25
C ASN A 95 4.46 -3.96 -11.42
N ILE A 96 4.24 -4.74 -12.46
CA ILE A 96 4.97 -5.99 -12.70
C ILE A 96 6.07 -5.80 -13.75
N ASP A 97 5.68 -5.48 -14.99
CA ASP A 97 6.59 -5.49 -16.15
C ASP A 97 6.69 -4.12 -16.85
N MET A 98 6.40 -3.03 -16.12
CA MET A 98 6.55 -1.67 -16.63
C MET A 98 8.02 -1.31 -16.87
N LEU A 99 8.30 -0.66 -18.00
CA LEU A 99 9.59 -0.02 -18.29
C LEU A 99 9.75 1.28 -17.48
N ASP A 100 10.96 1.80 -17.37
CA ASP A 100 11.23 3.09 -16.72
C ASP A 100 10.41 4.23 -17.31
N SER A 101 10.28 4.25 -18.65
CA SER A 101 9.53 5.28 -19.38
C SER A 101 8.00 5.17 -19.22
N GLU A 102 7.52 4.05 -18.70
CA GLU A 102 6.09 3.77 -18.50
C GLU A 102 5.61 4.03 -17.07
N LEU A 103 6.56 4.24 -16.15
CA LEU A 103 6.24 4.51 -14.76
C LEU A 103 5.65 5.93 -14.60
N PRO A 104 4.58 6.09 -13.81
CA PRO A 104 3.88 7.37 -13.69
C PRO A 104 4.70 8.45 -12.97
N THR A 105 5.66 8.07 -12.15
CA THR A 105 6.53 9.00 -11.38
C THR A 105 7.92 8.40 -11.18
N ALA A 106 8.89 9.25 -10.87
CA ALA A 106 10.25 8.81 -10.53
C ALA A 106 10.32 7.97 -9.22
N ASP A 107 9.32 8.08 -8.37
CA ASP A 107 9.22 7.30 -7.13
C ASP A 107 8.42 5.99 -7.33
N ALA A 108 7.95 5.69 -8.53
CA ALA A 108 7.36 4.40 -8.86
C ALA A 108 8.44 3.40 -9.31
N ILE A 109 8.16 2.10 -9.12
CA ILE A 109 9.03 0.99 -9.54
C ILE A 109 8.17 -0.19 -9.98
N SER A 110 8.73 -1.10 -10.78
CA SER A 110 8.11 -2.38 -11.14
C SER A 110 8.98 -3.56 -10.71
N CYS A 111 8.41 -4.77 -10.67
CA CYS A 111 9.16 -6.00 -10.41
C CYS A 111 10.27 -6.21 -11.44
N ARG A 112 10.04 -5.83 -12.69
CA ARG A 112 11.03 -5.88 -13.77
C ARG A 112 12.31 -5.12 -13.42
N GLN A 113 12.20 -3.91 -12.86
CA GLN A 113 13.34 -3.08 -12.47
C GLN A 113 14.10 -3.64 -11.25
N LEU A 114 13.45 -4.48 -10.45
CA LEU A 114 14.08 -5.24 -9.38
C LEU A 114 14.79 -6.50 -9.90
N GLY A 115 14.76 -6.76 -11.21
CA GLY A 115 15.28 -7.98 -11.83
C GLY A 115 14.42 -9.22 -11.57
N LEU A 116 13.18 -9.03 -11.10
CA LEU A 116 12.26 -10.11 -10.77
C LEU A 116 11.27 -10.39 -11.91
N ARG A 117 11.02 -11.67 -12.15
CA ARG A 117 9.97 -12.14 -13.07
C ARG A 117 8.82 -12.70 -12.24
N VAL A 118 7.74 -11.93 -12.14
CA VAL A 118 6.53 -12.29 -11.40
C VAL A 118 5.41 -12.58 -12.40
N SER A 119 4.81 -13.78 -12.36
CA SER A 119 3.61 -14.07 -13.14
C SER A 119 2.41 -13.32 -12.56
N ARG A 120 1.74 -12.52 -13.39
CA ARG A 120 0.53 -11.81 -13.03
C ARG A 120 -0.59 -12.75 -12.60
N GLU A 121 -0.77 -13.85 -13.36
CA GLU A 121 -1.81 -14.86 -13.13
C GLU A 121 -1.57 -15.59 -11.79
N SER A 122 -0.33 -15.98 -11.52
CA SER A 122 0.05 -16.63 -10.26
C SER A 122 -0.20 -15.70 -9.06
N LEU A 123 0.23 -14.45 -9.16
CA LEU A 123 0.04 -13.46 -8.11
C LEU A 123 -1.45 -13.15 -7.87
N ILE A 124 -2.23 -12.96 -8.94
CA ILE A 124 -3.69 -12.75 -8.85
C ILE A 124 -4.36 -13.94 -8.15
N SER A 125 -4.04 -15.17 -8.59
CA SER A 125 -4.59 -16.39 -7.99
C SER A 125 -4.26 -16.49 -6.51
N ARG A 126 -3.01 -16.23 -6.12
CA ARG A 126 -2.56 -16.26 -4.73
C ARG A 126 -3.27 -15.23 -3.87
N ILE A 127 -3.36 -14.00 -4.35
CA ILE A 127 -4.08 -12.91 -3.66
C ILE A 127 -5.56 -13.27 -3.49
N ALA A 128 -6.23 -13.72 -4.55
CA ALA A 128 -7.64 -14.06 -4.53
C ALA A 128 -7.96 -15.17 -3.53
N VAL A 129 -7.18 -16.24 -3.51
CA VAL A 129 -7.33 -17.35 -2.54
C VAL A 129 -7.15 -16.83 -1.12
N SER A 130 -6.12 -16.04 -0.87
CA SER A 130 -5.83 -15.51 0.47
C SER A 130 -6.89 -14.51 0.97
N LEU A 131 -7.41 -13.65 0.09
CA LEU A 131 -8.47 -12.70 0.44
C LEU A 131 -9.81 -13.40 0.74
N ASN A 132 -10.14 -14.49 0.04
CA ASN A 132 -11.33 -15.29 0.34
C ASN A 132 -11.27 -16.00 1.70
N SER A 133 -10.08 -16.17 2.23
CA SER A 133 -9.84 -16.84 3.53
C SER A 133 -9.63 -15.85 4.68
N LEU A 134 -9.92 -14.54 4.48
CA LEU A 134 -9.78 -13.54 5.55
C LEU A 134 -10.77 -13.82 6.71
N PRO A 135 -10.33 -13.64 7.96
CA PRO A 135 -9.04 -13.09 8.43
C PRO A 135 -7.94 -14.17 8.53
N ALA A 136 -7.25 -14.49 7.46
CA ALA A 136 -6.21 -15.54 7.32
C ALA A 136 -5.01 -15.40 8.28
N GLY A 137 -5.26 -15.16 9.57
CA GLY A 137 -4.24 -14.92 10.60
C GLY A 137 -3.42 -13.63 10.38
N ALA A 138 -3.91 -12.68 9.58
CA ALA A 138 -3.31 -11.37 9.47
C ALA A 138 -3.62 -10.55 10.73
N THR A 139 -2.61 -9.90 11.30
CA THR A 139 -2.73 -9.11 12.53
C THR A 139 -2.27 -7.67 12.32
N ILE A 140 -2.67 -6.79 13.22
CA ILE A 140 -2.18 -5.40 13.21
C ILE A 140 -0.68 -5.34 13.57
N GLU A 141 -0.18 -6.26 14.37
CA GLU A 141 1.24 -6.39 14.70
C GLU A 141 2.05 -6.73 13.45
N GLU A 142 1.55 -7.62 12.60
CA GLU A 142 2.20 -7.94 11.33
C GLU A 142 2.18 -6.75 10.38
N TYR A 143 1.06 -6.02 10.30
CA TYR A 143 1.02 -4.77 9.56
C TYR A 143 2.08 -3.79 10.05
N ARG A 144 2.22 -3.61 11.38
CA ARG A 144 3.25 -2.75 11.98
C ARG A 144 4.66 -3.20 11.64
N ALA A 145 4.92 -4.50 11.70
CA ALA A 145 6.21 -5.08 11.34
C ALA A 145 6.58 -4.87 9.87
N LEU A 146 5.57 -4.82 8.98
CA LEU A 146 5.73 -4.56 7.56
C LEU A 146 5.67 -3.08 7.20
N CYS A 147 5.38 -2.17 8.15
CA CYS A 147 5.12 -0.77 7.87
C CYS A 147 6.41 0.06 7.77
N ALA A 148 6.83 0.40 6.56
CA ALA A 148 7.98 1.25 6.28
C ALA A 148 7.82 2.72 6.75
N THR A 149 6.63 3.11 7.19
CA THR A 149 6.37 4.47 7.67
C THR A 149 6.74 4.63 9.14
N ILE A 150 6.71 3.56 9.95
CA ILE A 150 7.03 3.63 11.38
C ILE A 150 8.53 3.88 11.56
N GLY A 151 8.88 4.80 12.45
CA GLY A 151 10.25 5.20 12.75
C GLY A 151 10.83 6.26 11.81
N VAL A 152 10.07 6.74 10.83
CA VAL A 152 10.52 7.67 9.81
C VAL A 152 9.96 9.07 10.06
N GLU A 153 10.74 10.11 9.76
CA GLU A 153 10.24 11.49 9.70
C GLU A 153 9.30 11.63 8.48
N VAL A 154 8.13 12.15 8.71
CA VAL A 154 7.05 12.23 7.71
C VAL A 154 6.45 13.63 7.63
N ASN A 155 5.99 14.00 6.43
CA ASN A 155 4.97 15.02 6.24
C ASN A 155 3.65 14.30 6.00
N VAL A 156 2.68 14.55 6.87
CA VAL A 156 1.33 13.99 6.76
C VAL A 156 0.38 15.09 6.37
N SER A 157 -0.32 14.91 5.26
CA SER A 157 -1.38 15.80 4.80
C SER A 157 -2.73 15.15 5.12
N PRO A 158 -3.38 15.49 6.25
CA PRO A 158 -4.71 14.98 6.58
C PRO A 158 -5.73 15.55 5.58
N ILE A 159 -6.90 14.91 5.44
CA ILE A 159 -7.98 15.44 4.58
C ILE A 159 -8.47 16.78 5.12
N ILE A 160 -8.49 16.95 6.43
CA ILE A 160 -8.91 18.19 7.12
C ILE A 160 -7.79 18.61 8.07
N GLY A 161 -7.35 19.86 7.96
CA GLY A 161 -6.33 20.45 8.81
C GLY A 161 -4.99 20.70 8.11
N PRO A 162 -4.03 21.29 8.81
CA PRO A 162 -2.71 21.60 8.27
C PRO A 162 -1.86 20.35 8.10
N THR A 163 -0.85 20.43 7.24
CA THR A 163 0.20 19.40 7.13
C THR A 163 0.95 19.28 8.45
N ILE A 164 1.13 18.04 8.90
CA ILE A 164 1.81 17.67 10.14
C ILE A 164 3.19 17.14 9.78
N ARG A 165 4.24 17.72 10.36
CA ARG A 165 5.59 17.19 10.24
C ARG A 165 6.06 16.61 11.57
N GLY A 166 6.55 15.39 11.56
CA GLY A 166 7.03 14.71 12.76
C GLY A 166 7.49 13.30 12.47
N THR A 167 7.78 12.55 13.53
CA THR A 167 8.17 11.13 13.42
C THR A 167 6.95 10.23 13.56
N ALA A 168 6.70 9.39 12.57
CA ALA A 168 5.67 8.35 12.67
C ALA A 168 6.12 7.29 13.67
N ILE A 169 5.41 7.14 14.77
CA ILE A 169 5.84 6.27 15.89
C ILE A 169 5.09 4.95 15.95
N ARG A 170 3.84 4.94 15.47
CA ARG A 170 2.99 3.74 15.53
C ARG A 170 1.82 3.85 14.55
N VAL A 171 1.27 2.70 14.17
CA VAL A 171 -0.08 2.57 13.66
C VAL A 171 -0.93 1.95 14.76
N SER A 172 -1.97 2.66 15.21
CA SER A 172 -2.88 2.21 16.28
C SER A 172 -3.73 1.01 15.83
N ASP A 173 -4.44 0.37 16.77
CA ASP A 173 -5.20 -0.85 16.48
C ASP A 173 -6.35 -0.60 15.49
N ASP A 174 -6.89 0.60 15.46
CA ASP A 174 -7.88 1.05 14.47
C ASP A 174 -7.27 1.62 13.18
N GLY A 175 -5.94 1.49 12.98
CA GLY A 175 -5.22 1.87 11.76
C GLY A 175 -4.84 3.33 11.63
N ALA A 176 -5.08 4.18 12.62
CA ALA A 176 -4.63 5.55 12.58
C ALA A 176 -3.08 5.63 12.73
N LEU A 177 -2.47 6.57 12.01
CA LEU A 177 -1.05 6.86 12.16
C LEU A 177 -0.84 7.81 13.34
N GLU A 178 0.03 7.44 14.26
CA GLU A 178 0.47 8.26 15.38
C GLU A 178 1.80 8.94 15.03
N VAL A 179 1.81 10.28 15.04
CA VAL A 179 2.96 11.10 14.67
C VAL A 179 3.39 11.94 15.86
N ARG A 180 4.66 11.81 16.26
CA ARG A 180 5.25 12.65 17.30
C ARG A 180 5.70 13.97 16.72
N VAL A 181 5.18 15.05 17.29
CA VAL A 181 5.50 16.44 16.93
C VAL A 181 5.97 17.17 18.21
N GLY A 182 7.27 17.31 18.39
CA GLY A 182 7.82 17.75 19.68
C GLY A 182 7.45 16.77 20.80
N ASP A 183 6.81 17.24 21.85
CA ASP A 183 6.36 16.44 22.99
C ASP A 183 4.95 15.87 22.83
N GLU A 184 4.25 16.23 21.76
CA GLU A 184 2.87 15.79 21.50
C GLU A 184 2.80 14.62 20.53
N VAL A 185 1.74 13.82 20.65
CA VAL A 185 1.39 12.77 19.68
C VAL A 185 0.10 13.15 18.98
N VAL A 186 0.19 13.38 17.69
CA VAL A 186 -0.94 13.66 16.82
C VAL A 186 -1.41 12.39 16.13
N ARG A 187 -2.70 12.13 16.17
CA ARG A 187 -3.33 10.95 15.58
C ARG A 187 -4.02 11.32 14.28
N VAL A 188 -3.65 10.63 13.19
CA VAL A 188 -4.19 10.83 11.84
C VAL A 188 -4.89 9.57 11.37
N THR A 189 -6.21 9.66 11.18
CA THR A 189 -7.04 8.52 10.72
C THR A 189 -7.10 8.40 9.21
N VAL A 190 -7.05 9.55 8.50
CA VAL A 190 -7.11 9.61 7.04
C VAL A 190 -6.20 10.72 6.54
N GLY A 191 -5.37 10.42 5.56
CA GLY A 191 -4.45 11.39 4.97
C GLY A 191 -3.47 10.73 4.01
N ASP A 192 -2.57 11.53 3.47
CA ASP A 192 -1.43 11.09 2.69
C ASP A 192 -0.13 11.31 3.45
N VAL A 193 0.84 10.43 3.22
CA VAL A 193 2.16 10.50 3.88
C VAL A 193 3.26 10.59 2.85
N GLU A 194 4.13 11.57 3.05
CA GLU A 194 5.42 11.67 2.38
C GLU A 194 6.52 11.38 3.41
N HIS A 195 7.42 10.45 3.11
CA HIS A 195 8.62 10.24 3.91
C HIS A 195 9.58 11.41 3.64
N VAL A 196 10.00 12.10 4.69
CA VAL A 196 10.98 13.17 4.58
C VAL A 196 12.32 12.53 4.22
N ARG A 197 12.91 12.98 3.11
CA ARG A 197 14.23 12.50 2.70
C ARG A 197 15.29 13.18 3.58
N PRO A 198 16.29 12.43 4.11
CA PRO A 198 17.45 13.05 4.69
C PRO A 198 18.09 13.99 3.64
N VAL A 199 18.41 15.20 4.03
CA VAL A 199 19.22 16.08 3.18
C VAL A 199 20.56 15.40 3.03
N GLN A 200 20.93 14.99 1.82
CA GLN A 200 22.27 14.48 1.56
C GLN A 200 23.21 15.66 1.76
N SER A 201 24.01 15.60 2.82
CA SER A 201 25.12 16.53 3.12
C SER A 201 26.30 16.26 2.21
#